data_2090caa7a8e740b43b75ab5335bb1b65
#
_entry.id   2090caa7a8e740b43b75ab5335bb1b65
#
_cell.length_a   1.000
_cell.length_b   1.000
_cell.length_c   1.000
_cell.angle_alpha   90.00
_cell.angle_beta   90.00
_cell.angle_gamma   90.00
#
_symmetry.space_group_name_H-M   'P 1'
#
loop_
_entity.id
_entity.type
_entity.pdbx_description
1 polymer ?
#
loop_
_entity_poly.entity_id
_entity_poly.type
_entity_poly.pdbx_seq_one_letter_code
_entity_poly.pdbx_strand_id
1 'polypeptide(L)'
;CSRIHIRKLNGTREIFKMNYDTPTPDIRLYPAALLGKRYAVSCDINQFFPSIYTHALDWALIEKDQAKKNAQGKICQWSHDIDRFSQLCTNRQTHGLLIGPHASNLLSEIILARVDEALLMKNADYRFLHHIDDYTCYTESYEEAERFILDITEALRAYDLSLNEKKTSIAKLPTTLSTDWVRRLQLLRPQSKTIRLNDVVHYFDEAIGMTLELDNNCAIILYAMKVLAKLTEHMEYRAKLYYFEMSTHLLFLHPYLIPHAEQQVFQRGMNLLDITSFIPILYSQAIGQRDNLTCAYSCYFAAKYNGTLPSTLCDDALRSDDCLFKLFAYWFFKKKNDAGGVKALYDDALALSQNAEDFDSNWLFVYEALNVNDLDGKWKALK
;
A
#
# COMPACT_ATOMS: atom_id res chain seq x y z
N CYS A 1 -9.29 4.94 -20.52
CA CYS A 1 -8.27 3.93 -20.79
C CYS A 1 -7.32 3.80 -19.60
N SER A 2 -7.03 2.57 -19.19
CA SER A 2 -6.16 2.28 -18.07
C SER A 2 -4.75 2.82 -18.25
N ARG A 3 -4.14 3.32 -17.17
CA ARG A 3 -2.73 3.71 -17.10
C ARG A 3 -1.83 2.61 -16.51
N ILE A 4 -2.41 1.47 -16.19
CA ILE A 4 -1.65 0.31 -15.69
C ILE A 4 -1.06 -0.44 -16.87
N HIS A 5 0.27 -0.48 -16.95
CA HIS A 5 0.99 -1.22 -17.98
C HIS A 5 1.50 -2.54 -17.42
N ILE A 6 0.91 -3.64 -17.87
CA ILE A 6 1.33 -4.99 -17.51
C ILE A 6 2.41 -5.44 -18.51
N ARG A 7 3.59 -5.79 -18.02
CA ARG A 7 4.69 -6.29 -18.84
C ARG A 7 5.05 -7.71 -18.41
N LYS A 8 5.10 -8.63 -19.39
CA LYS A 8 5.65 -9.96 -19.16
C LYS A 8 7.16 -9.87 -18.96
N LEU A 9 7.66 -10.43 -17.86
CA LEU A 9 9.09 -10.46 -17.55
C LEU A 9 9.68 -11.81 -17.97
N ASN A 10 10.69 -11.75 -18.83
CA ASN A 10 11.42 -12.93 -19.29
C ASN A 10 12.67 -13.12 -18.40
N GLY A 11 12.92 -14.35 -17.95
CA GLY A 11 14.13 -14.68 -17.18
C GLY A 11 14.09 -14.33 -15.69
N THR A 12 12.95 -13.91 -15.14
CA THR A 12 12.73 -13.69 -13.71
C THR A 12 11.67 -14.66 -13.17
N ARG A 13 11.59 -14.80 -11.83
CA ARG A 13 10.49 -15.52 -11.17
C ARG A 13 9.17 -14.75 -11.21
N GLU A 14 9.21 -13.46 -11.51
CA GLU A 14 8.03 -12.62 -11.63
C GLU A 14 7.34 -12.90 -12.99
N ILE A 15 6.03 -13.11 -12.96
CA ILE A 15 5.24 -13.39 -14.17
C ILE A 15 4.99 -12.11 -14.97
N PHE A 16 4.79 -10.99 -14.28
CA PHE A 16 4.57 -9.67 -14.87
C PHE A 16 5.01 -8.58 -13.89
N LYS A 17 5.27 -7.39 -14.41
CA LYS A 17 5.50 -6.17 -13.63
C LYS A 17 4.42 -5.18 -13.97
N MET A 18 3.70 -4.70 -12.96
CA MET A 18 2.79 -3.58 -13.08
C MET A 18 3.58 -2.27 -12.91
N ASN A 19 3.39 -1.37 -13.85
CA ASN A 19 4.05 -0.07 -13.79
C ASN A 19 3.14 0.94 -13.06
N TYR A 20 3.42 1.16 -11.77
CA TYR A 20 2.79 2.21 -10.96
C TYR A 20 3.56 3.53 -11.06
N ASP A 21 4.57 3.62 -11.93
CA ASP A 21 5.37 4.83 -12.03
C ASP A 21 4.49 6.01 -12.44
N THR A 22 4.73 7.09 -11.73
CA THR A 22 4.11 8.39 -11.93
C THR A 22 4.18 8.86 -13.40
N PRO A 23 3.35 9.82 -13.79
CA PRO A 23 3.00 10.24 -15.15
C PRO A 23 4.17 10.63 -16.08
N THR A 24 5.41 10.46 -15.66
CA THR A 24 6.59 10.89 -16.43
C THR A 24 6.71 10.28 -17.84
N PRO A 25 6.37 9.00 -18.09
CA PRO A 25 6.34 8.47 -19.46
C PRO A 25 5.16 8.98 -20.29
N ASP A 26 4.05 9.34 -19.63
CA ASP A 26 2.78 9.69 -20.26
C ASP A 26 2.52 11.20 -20.35
N ILE A 27 3.49 12.04 -19.96
CA ILE A 27 3.38 13.52 -20.07
C ILE A 27 2.94 13.96 -21.48
N ARG A 28 3.30 13.22 -22.52
CA ARG A 28 2.89 13.52 -23.91
C ARG A 28 1.40 13.32 -24.17
N LEU A 29 0.72 12.45 -23.43
CA LEU A 29 -0.70 12.18 -23.60
C LEU A 29 -1.57 13.29 -22.98
N TYR A 30 -1.09 13.96 -21.93
CA TYR A 30 -1.83 15.03 -21.27
C TYR A 30 -2.12 16.22 -22.17
N PRO A 31 -1.14 16.86 -22.84
CA PRO A 31 -1.43 17.99 -23.73
C PRO A 31 -2.37 17.62 -24.87
N ALA A 32 -2.25 16.41 -25.41
CA ALA A 32 -3.13 15.92 -26.46
C ALA A 32 -4.56 15.71 -25.97
N ALA A 33 -4.74 15.18 -24.75
CA ALA A 33 -6.05 14.99 -24.13
C ALA A 33 -6.71 16.32 -23.71
N LEU A 34 -5.91 17.34 -23.40
CA LEU A 34 -6.36 18.66 -22.95
C LEU A 34 -6.73 19.60 -24.13
N LEU A 35 -6.28 19.29 -25.34
CA LEU A 35 -6.48 20.19 -26.50
C LEU A 35 -7.98 20.42 -26.74
N GLY A 36 -8.41 21.70 -26.68
CA GLY A 36 -9.80 22.11 -26.84
C GLY A 36 -10.69 21.92 -25.62
N LYS A 37 -10.18 21.33 -24.52
CA LYS A 37 -10.94 21.07 -23.30
C LYS A 37 -10.86 22.23 -22.30
N ARG A 38 -11.93 22.44 -21.53
CA ARG A 38 -12.08 23.54 -20.57
C ARG A 38 -12.28 23.09 -19.13
N TYR A 39 -12.67 21.83 -18.94
CA TYR A 39 -12.96 21.26 -17.63
C TYR A 39 -12.25 19.91 -17.45
N ALA A 40 -11.86 19.61 -16.24
CA ALA A 40 -11.38 18.33 -15.81
C ALA A 40 -12.32 17.76 -14.74
N VAL A 41 -12.82 16.57 -14.96
CA VAL A 41 -13.64 15.81 -14.03
C VAL A 41 -12.74 14.80 -13.35
N SER A 42 -12.70 14.80 -12.03
CA SER A 42 -12.01 13.78 -11.22
C SER A 42 -13.06 12.96 -10.49
N CYS A 43 -12.99 11.64 -10.62
CA CYS A 43 -13.88 10.70 -9.95
C CYS A 43 -13.04 9.60 -9.27
N ASP A 44 -13.43 9.22 -8.06
CA ASP A 44 -12.81 8.14 -7.27
C ASP A 44 -13.89 7.10 -6.97
N ILE A 45 -13.58 5.81 -7.12
CA ILE A 45 -14.54 4.75 -6.80
C ILE A 45 -14.48 4.48 -5.30
N ASN A 46 -15.65 4.50 -4.66
CA ASN A 46 -15.77 4.36 -3.21
C ASN A 46 -15.28 2.98 -2.75
N GLN A 47 -14.29 2.95 -1.84
CA GLN A 47 -13.73 1.72 -1.25
C GLN A 47 -13.50 0.61 -2.30
N PHE A 48 -12.86 0.92 -3.41
CA PHE A 48 -12.85 0.10 -4.62
C PHE A 48 -12.64 -1.39 -4.37
N PHE A 49 -11.45 -1.82 -3.91
CA PHE A 49 -11.16 -3.23 -3.68
C PHE A 49 -12.10 -3.91 -2.66
N PRO A 50 -12.41 -3.30 -1.51
CA PRO A 50 -13.36 -3.87 -0.55
C PRO A 50 -14.80 -3.99 -1.08
N SER A 51 -15.22 -3.12 -2.00
CA SER A 51 -16.59 -3.11 -2.52
C SER A 51 -16.81 -4.00 -3.75
N ILE A 52 -15.73 -4.53 -4.35
CA ILE A 52 -15.87 -5.42 -5.50
C ILE A 52 -16.63 -6.69 -5.10
N TYR A 53 -17.81 -6.88 -5.71
CA TYR A 53 -18.54 -8.13 -5.62
C TYR A 53 -17.90 -9.16 -6.52
N THR A 54 -17.42 -10.29 -6.00
CA THR A 54 -16.60 -11.23 -6.77
C THR A 54 -17.32 -11.80 -8.00
N HIS A 55 -18.64 -12.00 -7.91
CA HIS A 55 -19.44 -12.41 -9.07
C HIS A 55 -19.44 -11.37 -10.21
N ALA A 56 -19.12 -10.11 -9.92
CA ALA A 56 -18.97 -9.06 -10.94
C ALA A 56 -17.83 -9.36 -11.92
N LEU A 57 -16.83 -10.17 -11.49
CA LEU A 57 -15.78 -10.69 -12.37
C LEU A 57 -16.36 -11.59 -13.47
N ASP A 58 -17.22 -12.53 -13.08
CA ASP A 58 -17.91 -13.42 -14.04
C ASP A 58 -18.83 -12.60 -14.95
N TRP A 59 -19.56 -11.58 -14.41
CA TRP A 59 -20.38 -10.68 -15.23
C TRP A 59 -19.56 -9.90 -16.26
N ALA A 60 -18.39 -9.42 -15.88
CA ALA A 60 -17.53 -8.68 -16.80
C ALA A 60 -16.93 -9.58 -17.89
N LEU A 61 -16.72 -10.88 -17.61
CA LEU A 61 -16.12 -11.82 -18.54
C LEU A 61 -17.12 -12.39 -19.55
N ILE A 62 -18.31 -12.76 -19.11
CA ILE A 62 -19.31 -13.49 -19.95
C ILE A 62 -20.72 -12.87 -19.95
N GLU A 63 -20.87 -11.64 -19.49
CA GLU A 63 -22.12 -10.91 -19.29
C GLU A 63 -22.99 -11.43 -18.13
N LYS A 64 -23.71 -10.50 -17.46
CA LYS A 64 -24.47 -10.79 -16.23
C LYS A 64 -25.52 -11.90 -16.39
N ASP A 65 -26.24 -11.93 -17.52
CA ASP A 65 -27.29 -12.93 -17.76
C ASP A 65 -26.73 -14.32 -18.05
N GLN A 66 -25.58 -14.40 -18.69
CA GLN A 66 -24.87 -15.65 -18.90
C GLN A 66 -24.21 -16.13 -17.61
N ALA A 67 -23.60 -15.23 -16.85
CA ALA A 67 -22.97 -15.54 -15.57
C ALA A 67 -23.97 -16.14 -14.57
N LYS A 68 -25.19 -15.62 -14.49
CA LYS A 68 -26.27 -16.20 -13.68
C LYS A 68 -26.60 -17.64 -14.06
N LYS A 69 -26.54 -17.99 -15.36
CA LYS A 69 -26.75 -19.35 -15.85
C LYS A 69 -25.52 -20.22 -15.64
N ASN A 70 -24.33 -19.60 -15.47
CA ASN A 70 -23.04 -20.27 -15.28
C ASN A 70 -22.71 -20.60 -13.82
N ALA A 71 -23.65 -20.47 -12.89
CA ALA A 71 -23.44 -20.63 -11.45
C ALA A 71 -22.75 -21.96 -11.03
N GLN A 72 -22.69 -22.96 -11.91
CA GLN A 72 -21.99 -24.23 -11.71
C GLN A 72 -20.79 -24.42 -12.66
N GLY A 73 -20.34 -23.37 -13.36
CA GLY A 73 -19.23 -23.45 -14.31
C GLY A 73 -19.51 -24.25 -15.60
N LYS A 74 -20.77 -24.58 -15.88
CA LYS A 74 -21.14 -25.44 -17.02
C LYS A 74 -21.04 -24.77 -18.40
N ILE A 75 -21.13 -23.43 -18.43
CA ILE A 75 -21.06 -22.62 -19.66
C ILE A 75 -19.62 -22.19 -19.91
N CYS A 76 -18.96 -21.66 -18.88
CA CYS A 76 -17.60 -21.16 -18.96
C CYS A 76 -16.88 -21.46 -17.63
N GLN A 77 -16.09 -22.54 -17.60
CA GLN A 77 -15.44 -23.01 -16.37
C GLN A 77 -14.41 -22.01 -15.86
N TRP A 78 -13.59 -21.45 -16.74
CA TRP A 78 -12.50 -20.56 -16.32
C TRP A 78 -13.00 -19.22 -15.72
N SER A 79 -14.11 -18.65 -16.18
CA SER A 79 -14.67 -17.42 -15.61
C SER A 79 -15.27 -17.68 -14.23
N HIS A 80 -15.98 -18.81 -14.09
CA HIS A 80 -16.48 -19.30 -12.81
C HIS A 80 -15.35 -19.58 -11.81
N ASP A 81 -14.25 -20.17 -12.28
CA ASP A 81 -13.09 -20.46 -11.44
C ASP A 81 -12.40 -19.17 -10.93
N ILE A 82 -12.33 -18.11 -11.75
CA ILE A 82 -11.81 -16.80 -11.31
C ILE A 82 -12.65 -16.25 -10.16
N ASP A 83 -13.97 -16.23 -10.29
CA ASP A 83 -14.86 -15.81 -9.20
C ASP A 83 -14.68 -16.67 -7.95
N ARG A 84 -14.76 -17.99 -8.10
CA ARG A 84 -14.62 -18.96 -7.01
C ARG A 84 -13.27 -18.84 -6.28
N PHE A 85 -12.16 -18.73 -7.01
CA PHE A 85 -10.84 -18.59 -6.38
C PHE A 85 -10.67 -17.23 -5.70
N SER A 86 -11.27 -16.18 -6.23
CA SER A 86 -11.31 -14.87 -5.55
C SER A 86 -12.01 -14.96 -4.20
N GLN A 87 -13.14 -15.66 -4.11
CA GLN A 87 -13.84 -15.93 -2.85
C GLN A 87 -13.00 -16.78 -1.89
N LEU A 88 -12.30 -17.79 -2.39
CA LEU A 88 -11.44 -18.62 -1.54
C LEU A 88 -10.29 -17.85 -0.90
N CYS A 89 -9.79 -16.79 -1.54
CA CYS A 89 -8.79 -15.90 -0.96
C CYS A 89 -9.31 -15.05 0.22
N THR A 90 -10.62 -14.92 0.35
CA THR A 90 -11.31 -14.12 1.39
C THR A 90 -12.26 -14.96 2.24
N ASN A 91 -11.87 -16.19 2.60
CA ASN A 91 -12.70 -17.11 3.41
C ASN A 91 -14.10 -17.36 2.85
N ARG A 92 -14.23 -17.45 1.54
CA ARG A 92 -15.49 -17.62 0.80
C ARG A 92 -16.45 -16.44 0.92
N GLN A 93 -15.93 -15.25 1.28
CA GLN A 93 -16.72 -14.03 1.20
C GLN A 93 -16.85 -13.62 -0.26
N THR A 94 -18.04 -13.13 -0.62
CA THR A 94 -18.35 -12.68 -1.99
C THR A 94 -18.07 -11.20 -2.22
N HIS A 95 -17.60 -10.47 -1.20
CA HIS A 95 -17.24 -9.07 -1.28
C HIS A 95 -15.77 -8.87 -0.91
N GLY A 96 -15.12 -8.05 -1.67
CA GLY A 96 -13.75 -7.60 -1.48
C GLY A 96 -12.71 -8.45 -2.23
N LEU A 97 -11.75 -7.75 -2.83
CA LEU A 97 -10.49 -8.29 -3.26
C LEU A 97 -9.40 -7.86 -2.28
N LEU A 98 -8.39 -8.69 -2.09
CA LEU A 98 -7.25 -8.38 -1.22
C LEU A 98 -6.50 -7.16 -1.76
N ILE A 99 -6.23 -6.17 -0.90
CA ILE A 99 -5.38 -5.04 -1.23
C ILE A 99 -3.91 -5.49 -1.13
N GLY A 100 -3.12 -5.20 -2.16
CA GLY A 100 -1.68 -5.48 -2.21
C GLY A 100 -1.26 -6.47 -3.29
N PRO A 101 -1.91 -7.65 -3.45
CA PRO A 101 -1.54 -8.58 -4.52
C PRO A 101 -1.74 -7.96 -5.92
N HIS A 102 -0.77 -8.14 -6.80
CA HIS A 102 -0.91 -7.72 -8.21
C HIS A 102 -2.07 -8.42 -8.93
N ALA A 103 -2.43 -9.63 -8.50
CA ALA A 103 -3.59 -10.33 -9.02
C ALA A 103 -4.89 -9.54 -8.82
N SER A 104 -5.07 -8.90 -7.67
CA SER A 104 -6.26 -8.07 -7.40
C SER A 104 -6.37 -6.89 -8.36
N ASN A 105 -5.25 -6.27 -8.72
CA ASN A 105 -5.24 -5.19 -9.72
C ASN A 105 -5.61 -5.72 -11.12
N LEU A 106 -5.16 -6.92 -11.50
CA LEU A 106 -5.57 -7.52 -12.77
C LEU A 106 -7.06 -7.85 -12.79
N LEU A 107 -7.57 -8.40 -11.70
CA LEU A 107 -8.99 -8.74 -11.58
C LEU A 107 -9.86 -7.49 -11.61
N SER A 108 -9.47 -6.42 -10.93
CA SER A 108 -10.20 -5.17 -10.96
C SER A 108 -10.23 -4.52 -12.36
N GLU A 109 -9.12 -4.62 -13.12
CA GLU A 109 -9.06 -4.13 -14.50
C GLU A 109 -10.04 -4.85 -15.44
N ILE A 110 -10.40 -6.11 -15.18
CA ILE A 110 -11.43 -6.83 -15.94
C ILE A 110 -12.77 -6.08 -15.86
N ILE A 111 -13.16 -5.64 -14.66
CA ILE A 111 -14.40 -4.88 -14.43
C ILE A 111 -14.28 -3.49 -15.06
N LEU A 112 -13.16 -2.79 -14.79
CA LEU A 112 -12.95 -1.42 -15.26
C LEU A 112 -12.88 -1.33 -16.79
N ALA A 113 -12.34 -2.37 -17.47
CA ALA A 113 -12.36 -2.43 -18.93
C ALA A 113 -13.79 -2.41 -19.51
N ARG A 114 -14.74 -3.05 -18.81
CA ARG A 114 -16.16 -3.01 -19.21
C ARG A 114 -16.81 -1.68 -18.90
N VAL A 115 -16.44 -1.04 -17.79
CA VAL A 115 -16.85 0.34 -17.48
C VAL A 115 -16.35 1.30 -18.56
N ASP A 116 -15.09 1.18 -18.96
CA ASP A 116 -14.50 1.98 -20.06
C ASP A 116 -15.27 1.79 -21.38
N GLU A 117 -15.57 0.53 -21.73
CA GLU A 117 -16.32 0.19 -22.92
C GLU A 117 -17.74 0.81 -22.90
N ALA A 118 -18.43 0.71 -21.76
CA ALA A 118 -19.75 1.29 -21.59
C ALA A 118 -19.74 2.84 -21.73
N LEU A 119 -18.71 3.49 -21.18
CA LEU A 119 -18.53 4.94 -21.34
C LEU A 119 -18.31 5.35 -22.80
N LEU A 120 -17.46 4.61 -23.53
CA LEU A 120 -17.20 4.89 -24.95
C LEU A 120 -18.39 4.58 -25.84
N MET A 121 -19.24 3.60 -25.48
CA MET A 121 -20.52 3.34 -26.17
C MET A 121 -21.51 4.48 -25.99
N LYS A 122 -21.52 5.15 -24.82
CA LYS A 122 -22.38 6.30 -24.58
C LYS A 122 -21.91 7.56 -25.30
N ASN A 123 -20.61 7.81 -25.30
CA ASN A 123 -19.99 8.92 -26.01
C ASN A 123 -18.56 8.57 -26.42
N ALA A 124 -18.35 8.33 -27.71
CA ALA A 124 -17.04 7.99 -28.29
C ALA A 124 -16.01 9.13 -28.19
N ASP A 125 -16.47 10.38 -27.96
CA ASP A 125 -15.61 11.56 -27.86
C ASP A 125 -15.08 11.80 -26.45
N TYR A 126 -15.48 11.02 -25.45
CA TYR A 126 -14.94 11.11 -24.11
C TYR A 126 -13.42 10.88 -24.11
N ARG A 127 -12.70 11.83 -23.53
CA ARG A 127 -11.23 11.76 -23.32
C ARG A 127 -10.97 11.56 -21.84
N PHE A 128 -10.94 10.30 -21.43
CA PHE A 128 -10.71 9.93 -20.02
C PHE A 128 -9.54 8.97 -19.87
N LEU A 129 -8.98 8.98 -18.68
CA LEU A 129 -7.92 8.09 -18.21
C LEU A 129 -8.31 7.58 -16.83
N HIS A 130 -7.94 6.37 -16.47
CA HIS A 130 -8.03 5.91 -15.09
C HIS A 130 -6.73 5.25 -14.62
N HIS A 131 -6.49 5.36 -13.34
CA HIS A 131 -5.42 4.66 -12.63
C HIS A 131 -6.06 3.94 -11.45
N ILE A 132 -6.29 2.63 -11.60
CA ILE A 132 -7.10 1.82 -10.69
C ILE A 132 -8.49 2.46 -10.54
N ASP A 133 -8.80 3.03 -9.37
CA ASP A 133 -10.08 3.63 -8.99
C ASP A 133 -10.24 5.12 -9.31
N ASP A 134 -9.14 5.79 -9.69
CA ASP A 134 -9.11 7.22 -9.99
C ASP A 134 -9.36 7.49 -11.49
N TYR A 135 -10.53 7.98 -11.84
CA TYR A 135 -10.88 8.42 -13.19
C TYR A 135 -10.67 9.93 -13.38
N THR A 136 -10.09 10.31 -14.51
CA THR A 136 -10.02 11.70 -14.94
C THR A 136 -10.55 11.85 -16.36
N CYS A 137 -11.55 12.70 -16.57
CA CYS A 137 -12.10 13.00 -17.88
C CYS A 137 -11.94 14.49 -18.21
N TYR A 138 -11.64 14.81 -19.48
CA TYR A 138 -11.51 16.19 -19.96
C TYR A 138 -12.65 16.53 -20.92
N THR A 139 -13.37 17.63 -20.65
CA THR A 139 -14.59 18.02 -21.36
C THR A 139 -14.53 19.45 -21.86
N GLU A 140 -15.33 19.78 -22.85
CA GLU A 140 -15.40 21.12 -23.47
C GLU A 140 -16.35 22.05 -22.69
N SER A 141 -17.41 21.49 -22.12
CA SER A 141 -18.40 22.24 -21.35
C SER A 141 -18.61 21.63 -19.96
N TYR A 142 -19.24 22.42 -19.08
CA TYR A 142 -19.61 21.96 -17.73
C TYR A 142 -20.73 20.92 -17.80
N GLU A 143 -21.67 21.08 -18.72
CA GLU A 143 -22.77 20.14 -18.95
C GLU A 143 -22.26 18.77 -19.42
N GLU A 144 -21.22 18.76 -20.25
CA GLU A 144 -20.56 17.51 -20.65
C GLU A 144 -19.85 16.85 -19.46
N ALA A 145 -19.27 17.65 -18.56
CA ALA A 145 -18.65 17.15 -17.34
C ALA A 145 -19.66 16.50 -16.40
N GLU A 146 -20.81 17.13 -16.19
CA GLU A 146 -21.92 16.55 -15.39
C GLU A 146 -22.47 15.28 -16.04
N ARG A 147 -22.60 15.26 -17.35
CA ARG A 147 -23.05 14.07 -18.09
C ARG A 147 -22.07 12.91 -17.92
N PHE A 148 -20.77 13.17 -17.98
CA PHE A 148 -19.77 12.13 -17.72
C PHE A 148 -19.91 11.51 -16.33
N ILE A 149 -20.19 12.33 -15.29
CA ILE A 149 -20.40 11.82 -13.92
C ILE A 149 -21.64 10.91 -13.86
N LEU A 150 -22.72 11.27 -14.56
CA LEU A 150 -23.92 10.43 -14.63
C LEU A 150 -23.62 9.11 -15.36
N ASP A 151 -22.92 9.19 -16.49
CA ASP A 151 -22.60 8.03 -17.32
C ASP A 151 -21.67 7.04 -16.61
N ILE A 152 -20.62 7.51 -15.92
CA ILE A 152 -19.74 6.65 -15.15
C ILE A 152 -20.46 6.06 -13.92
N THR A 153 -21.35 6.83 -13.28
CA THR A 153 -22.16 6.33 -12.17
C THR A 153 -23.04 5.16 -12.61
N GLU A 154 -23.67 5.28 -13.77
CA GLU A 154 -24.51 4.21 -14.33
C GLU A 154 -23.66 2.98 -14.73
N ALA A 155 -22.51 3.20 -15.38
CA ALA A 155 -21.61 2.13 -15.78
C ALA A 155 -21.06 1.34 -14.57
N LEU A 156 -20.68 2.03 -13.49
CA LEU A 156 -20.22 1.43 -12.25
C LEU A 156 -21.34 0.64 -11.54
N ARG A 157 -22.55 1.18 -11.51
CA ARG A 157 -23.71 0.52 -10.89
C ARG A 157 -24.04 -0.83 -11.53
N ALA A 158 -23.71 -1.05 -12.81
CA ALA A 158 -23.87 -2.34 -13.47
C ALA A 158 -23.06 -3.46 -12.79
N TYR A 159 -21.98 -3.08 -12.07
CA TYR A 159 -21.09 -3.97 -11.35
C TYR A 159 -21.15 -3.79 -9.82
N ASP A 160 -22.25 -3.18 -9.32
CA ASP A 160 -22.48 -2.90 -7.90
C ASP A 160 -21.41 -1.97 -7.27
N LEU A 161 -20.76 -1.14 -8.08
CA LEU A 161 -19.79 -0.13 -7.65
C LEU A 161 -20.43 1.27 -7.60
N SER A 162 -19.85 2.17 -6.79
CA SER A 162 -20.32 3.55 -6.65
C SER A 162 -19.17 4.55 -6.60
N LEU A 163 -19.44 5.79 -6.99
CA LEU A 163 -18.49 6.90 -6.85
C LEU A 163 -18.41 7.39 -5.40
N ASN A 164 -17.24 7.88 -5.04
CA ASN A 164 -17.02 8.65 -3.83
C ASN A 164 -17.39 10.12 -4.09
N GLU A 165 -18.56 10.53 -3.63
CA GLU A 165 -19.08 11.90 -3.85
C GLU A 165 -18.16 12.99 -3.32
N LYS A 166 -17.47 12.73 -2.18
CA LYS A 166 -16.55 13.70 -1.56
C LYS A 166 -15.28 13.93 -2.37
N LYS A 167 -14.87 12.96 -3.18
CA LYS A 167 -13.69 13.04 -4.05
C LYS A 167 -14.05 13.26 -5.53
N THR A 168 -15.34 13.29 -5.88
CA THR A 168 -15.79 13.62 -7.21
C THR A 168 -15.87 15.13 -7.35
N SER A 169 -15.20 15.68 -8.37
CA SER A 169 -15.14 17.13 -8.58
C SER A 169 -15.00 17.51 -10.05
N ILE A 170 -15.48 18.70 -10.40
CA ILE A 170 -15.30 19.33 -11.70
C ILE A 170 -14.46 20.57 -11.48
N ALA A 171 -13.30 20.64 -12.12
CA ALA A 171 -12.40 21.78 -12.07
C ALA A 171 -12.28 22.45 -13.43
N LYS A 172 -12.24 23.80 -13.44
CA LYS A 172 -11.96 24.56 -14.66
C LYS A 172 -10.48 24.52 -14.99
N LEU A 173 -10.14 24.22 -16.23
CA LEU A 173 -8.77 24.24 -16.71
C LEU A 173 -8.26 25.70 -16.89
N PRO A 174 -6.94 25.96 -16.75
CA PRO A 174 -5.89 24.97 -16.51
C PRO A 174 -5.82 24.56 -15.02
N THR A 175 -5.52 23.28 -14.78
CA THR A 175 -5.20 22.76 -13.45
C THR A 175 -3.73 22.31 -13.40
N THR A 176 -3.19 22.22 -12.18
CA THR A 176 -1.82 21.71 -12.01
C THR A 176 -1.79 20.18 -12.08
N LEU A 177 -0.79 19.61 -12.73
CA LEU A 177 -0.62 18.15 -12.87
C LEU A 177 -0.19 17.46 -11.58
N SER A 178 0.40 18.20 -10.66
CA SER A 178 0.84 17.69 -9.36
C SER A 178 0.16 18.45 -8.22
N THR A 179 -0.01 17.77 -7.11
CA THR A 179 -0.52 18.39 -5.88
C THR A 179 0.38 19.56 -5.44
N ASP A 180 -0.20 20.56 -4.82
CA ASP A 180 0.49 21.80 -4.47
C ASP A 180 1.73 21.55 -3.59
N TRP A 181 1.60 20.70 -2.57
CA TRP A 181 2.72 20.41 -1.68
C TRP A 181 3.89 19.68 -2.38
N VAL A 182 3.61 18.80 -3.37
CA VAL A 182 4.67 18.15 -4.17
C VAL A 182 5.44 19.21 -4.95
N ARG A 183 4.73 20.13 -5.59
CA ARG A 183 5.32 21.21 -6.38
C ARG A 183 6.16 22.14 -5.51
N ARG A 184 5.64 22.54 -4.33
CA ARG A 184 6.38 23.36 -3.37
C ARG A 184 7.67 22.67 -2.92
N LEU A 185 7.62 21.41 -2.51
CA LEU A 185 8.82 20.65 -2.10
C LEU A 185 9.81 20.41 -3.25
N GLN A 186 9.34 20.24 -4.48
CA GLN A 186 10.24 20.12 -5.64
C GLN A 186 11.02 21.42 -5.90
N LEU A 187 10.38 22.57 -5.74
CA LEU A 187 11.04 23.89 -5.89
C LEU A 187 12.09 24.15 -4.80
N LEU A 188 11.81 23.67 -3.58
CA LEU A 188 12.69 23.85 -2.43
C LEU A 188 13.80 22.79 -2.32
N ARG A 189 13.79 21.79 -3.20
CA ARG A 189 14.79 20.73 -3.18
C ARG A 189 16.20 21.30 -3.28
N PRO A 190 17.12 20.92 -2.35
CA PRO A 190 18.53 21.33 -2.43
C PRO A 190 19.17 20.91 -3.77
N GLN A 191 19.79 21.87 -4.46
CA GLN A 191 20.41 21.66 -5.78
C GLN A 191 21.92 21.91 -5.77
N SER A 192 22.49 22.34 -4.64
CA SER A 192 23.91 22.64 -4.51
C SER A 192 24.75 21.37 -4.61
N LYS A 193 25.98 21.48 -5.12
CA LYS A 193 26.95 20.37 -5.12
C LYS A 193 27.29 19.90 -3.70
N THR A 194 27.28 20.83 -2.71
CA THR A 194 27.45 20.54 -1.30
C THR A 194 26.25 21.08 -0.54
N ILE A 195 25.52 20.20 0.12
CA ILE A 195 24.31 20.52 0.88
C ILE A 195 24.71 20.82 2.31
N ARG A 196 24.36 22.01 2.78
CA ARG A 196 24.68 22.52 4.11
C ARG A 196 23.54 22.25 5.09
N LEU A 197 23.84 22.39 6.38
CA LEU A 197 22.85 22.21 7.45
C LEU A 197 21.55 22.99 7.20
N ASN A 198 21.66 24.29 6.87
CA ASN A 198 20.47 25.13 6.65
C ASN A 198 19.59 24.64 5.50
N ASP A 199 20.17 24.05 4.46
CA ASP A 199 19.40 23.50 3.32
C ASP A 199 18.51 22.34 3.78
N VAL A 200 19.01 21.48 4.67
CA VAL A 200 18.28 20.34 5.22
C VAL A 200 17.24 20.80 6.24
N VAL A 201 17.60 21.74 7.12
CA VAL A 201 16.69 22.34 8.12
C VAL A 201 15.48 22.96 7.42
N HIS A 202 15.72 23.87 6.48
CA HIS A 202 14.63 24.56 5.77
C HIS A 202 13.73 23.58 5.00
N TYR A 203 14.31 22.54 4.42
CA TYR A 203 13.52 21.54 3.67
C TYR A 203 12.61 20.72 4.57
N PHE A 204 13.09 20.34 5.76
CA PHE A 204 12.25 19.65 6.75
C PHE A 204 11.20 20.58 7.37
N ASP A 205 11.57 21.82 7.70
CA ASP A 205 10.63 22.79 8.27
C ASP A 205 9.44 23.03 7.34
N GLU A 206 9.70 23.19 6.05
CA GLU A 206 8.64 23.33 5.04
C GLU A 206 7.79 22.06 4.94
N ALA A 207 8.41 20.87 4.94
CA ALA A 207 7.66 19.61 4.88
C ALA A 207 6.79 19.41 6.15
N ILE A 208 7.31 19.72 7.31
CA ILE A 208 6.58 19.64 8.59
C ILE A 208 5.43 20.67 8.59
N GLY A 209 5.70 21.93 8.20
CA GLY A 209 4.69 22.97 8.09
C GLY A 209 3.53 22.57 7.19
N MET A 210 3.83 22.05 5.98
CA MET A 210 2.79 21.55 5.06
C MET A 210 2.05 20.34 5.62
N THR A 211 2.71 19.46 6.38
CA THR A 211 2.06 18.33 7.03
C THR A 211 1.01 18.80 8.02
N LEU A 212 1.35 19.81 8.83
CA LEU A 212 0.41 20.41 9.79
C LEU A 212 -0.73 21.17 9.10
N GLU A 213 -0.47 21.86 7.99
CA GLU A 213 -1.48 22.54 7.18
C GLU A 213 -2.49 21.57 6.51
N LEU A 214 -2.08 20.34 6.23
CA LEU A 214 -2.85 19.34 5.47
C LEU A 214 -3.22 18.12 6.33
N ASP A 215 -3.91 18.36 7.43
CA ASP A 215 -4.51 17.34 8.32
C ASP A 215 -3.52 16.23 8.75
N ASN A 216 -2.29 16.62 9.06
CA ASN A 216 -1.21 15.69 9.44
C ASN A 216 -0.89 14.62 8.38
N ASN A 217 -0.91 15.00 7.10
CA ASN A 217 -0.57 14.12 6.00
C ASN A 217 0.92 13.73 6.02
N CYS A 218 1.26 12.64 6.71
CA CYS A 218 2.63 12.13 6.86
C CYS A 218 3.30 11.73 5.53
N ALA A 219 2.55 11.58 4.42
CA ALA A 219 3.14 11.31 3.10
C ALA A 219 4.08 12.45 2.65
N ILE A 220 3.85 13.68 3.14
CA ILE A 220 4.69 14.86 2.86
C ILE A 220 6.06 14.71 3.53
N ILE A 221 6.09 14.33 4.80
CA ILE A 221 7.34 14.05 5.54
C ILE A 221 8.08 12.87 4.88
N LEU A 222 7.36 11.80 4.54
CA LEU A 222 7.96 10.65 3.86
C LEU A 222 8.60 11.05 2.51
N TYR A 223 7.92 11.90 1.76
CA TYR A 223 8.47 12.42 0.50
C TYR A 223 9.76 13.21 0.74
N ALA A 224 9.76 14.11 1.72
CA ALA A 224 10.94 14.89 2.09
C ALA A 224 12.11 13.99 2.51
N MET A 225 11.86 12.99 3.37
CA MET A 225 12.85 11.99 3.78
C MET A 225 13.42 11.25 2.56
N LYS A 226 12.58 10.78 1.63
CA LYS A 226 13.02 10.07 0.41
C LYS A 226 13.86 10.95 -0.51
N VAL A 227 13.55 12.25 -0.62
CA VAL A 227 14.34 13.21 -1.40
C VAL A 227 15.70 13.42 -0.77
N LEU A 228 15.74 13.74 0.53
CA LEU A 228 16.98 13.99 1.27
C LEU A 228 17.86 12.74 1.37
N ALA A 229 17.26 11.55 1.54
CA ALA A 229 18.00 10.29 1.56
C ALA A 229 18.87 10.07 0.31
N LYS A 230 18.37 10.47 -0.86
CA LYS A 230 19.12 10.38 -2.13
C LYS A 230 20.26 11.39 -2.22
N LEU A 231 20.25 12.40 -1.38
CA LEU A 231 21.21 13.50 -1.37
C LEU A 231 22.25 13.41 -0.25
N THR A 232 22.17 12.37 0.60
CA THR A 232 23.05 12.21 1.78
C THR A 232 24.54 12.19 1.45
N GLU A 233 24.94 11.72 0.27
CA GLU A 233 26.35 11.71 -0.16
C GLU A 233 26.89 13.11 -0.48
N HIS A 234 26.00 14.04 -0.80
CA HIS A 234 26.33 15.44 -1.07
C HIS A 234 26.22 16.35 0.15
N MET A 235 25.78 15.80 1.29
CA MET A 235 25.64 16.56 2.54
C MET A 235 26.97 16.70 3.27
N GLU A 236 27.24 17.90 3.80
CA GLU A 236 28.28 18.11 4.79
C GLU A 236 27.95 17.32 6.09
N TYR A 237 28.93 17.05 6.94
CA TYR A 237 28.77 16.20 8.13
C TYR A 237 27.60 16.64 9.03
N ARG A 238 27.49 17.95 9.33
CA ARG A 238 26.41 18.48 10.18
C ARG A 238 25.02 18.35 9.55
N ALA A 239 24.92 18.55 8.25
CA ALA A 239 23.67 18.36 7.49
C ALA A 239 23.22 16.90 7.52
N LYS A 240 24.18 15.99 7.34
CA LYS A 240 23.96 14.55 7.38
C LYS A 240 23.50 14.09 8.77
N LEU A 241 24.18 14.55 9.83
CA LEU A 241 23.81 14.24 11.21
C LEU A 241 22.38 14.73 11.51
N TYR A 242 22.07 15.99 11.18
CA TYR A 242 20.74 16.56 11.37
C TYR A 242 19.65 15.77 10.61
N TYR A 243 19.94 15.38 9.36
CA TYR A 243 18.99 14.54 8.58
C TYR A 243 18.65 13.25 9.31
N PHE A 244 19.65 12.53 9.83
CA PHE A 244 19.41 11.26 10.50
C PHE A 244 18.72 11.41 11.84
N GLU A 245 19.15 12.39 12.67
CA GLU A 245 18.54 12.65 13.97
C GLU A 245 17.09 13.12 13.83
N MET A 246 16.82 14.07 12.92
CA MET A 246 15.46 14.54 12.66
C MET A 246 14.59 13.43 12.07
N SER A 247 15.10 12.66 11.13
CA SER A 247 14.36 11.52 10.57
C SER A 247 14.00 10.50 11.65
N THR A 248 14.94 10.18 12.56
CA THR A 248 14.69 9.27 13.68
C THR A 248 13.63 9.81 14.64
N HIS A 249 13.68 11.13 14.93
CA HIS A 249 12.64 11.77 15.72
C HIS A 249 11.26 11.70 15.06
N LEU A 250 11.18 11.92 13.74
CA LEU A 250 9.92 11.85 12.98
C LEU A 250 9.37 10.40 12.91
N LEU A 251 10.24 9.39 12.86
CA LEU A 251 9.82 7.99 12.97
C LEU A 251 9.12 7.69 14.29
N PHE A 252 9.62 8.30 15.39
CA PHE A 252 9.03 8.15 16.70
C PHE A 252 7.65 8.80 16.80
N LEU A 253 7.47 9.96 16.15
CA LEU A 253 6.19 10.69 16.18
C LEU A 253 5.13 10.13 15.24
N HIS A 254 5.56 9.51 14.13
CA HIS A 254 4.67 9.09 13.05
C HIS A 254 4.88 7.61 12.70
N PRO A 255 4.13 6.66 13.28
CA PRO A 255 4.25 5.22 13.00
C PRO A 255 4.15 4.87 11.50
N TYR A 256 3.41 5.66 10.73
CA TYR A 256 3.32 5.54 9.26
C TYR A 256 4.69 5.49 8.56
N LEU A 257 5.71 6.11 9.14
CA LEU A 257 7.07 6.18 8.57
C LEU A 257 7.92 4.94 8.89
N ILE A 258 7.57 4.15 9.89
CA ILE A 258 8.37 3.01 10.39
C ILE A 258 8.72 1.98 9.30
N PRO A 259 7.80 1.58 8.39
CA PRO A 259 8.15 0.67 7.29
C PRO A 259 9.27 1.17 6.37
N HIS A 260 9.51 2.47 6.37
CA HIS A 260 10.55 3.11 5.56
C HIS A 260 11.85 3.41 6.31
N ALA A 261 11.88 3.21 7.63
CA ALA A 261 13.00 3.56 8.52
C ALA A 261 14.31 2.93 8.05
N GLU A 262 14.29 1.65 7.72
CA GLU A 262 15.48 0.93 7.32
C GLU A 262 16.13 1.51 6.06
N GLN A 263 15.35 1.63 5.00
CA GLN A 263 15.85 2.06 3.69
C GLN A 263 16.25 3.54 3.66
N GLN A 264 15.49 4.41 4.33
CA GLN A 264 15.73 5.83 4.27
C GLN A 264 16.71 6.32 5.34
N VAL A 265 16.77 5.67 6.50
CA VAL A 265 17.50 6.16 7.67
C VAL A 265 18.62 5.19 8.10
N PHE A 266 18.29 3.97 8.54
CA PHE A 266 19.24 3.12 9.23
C PHE A 266 20.38 2.61 8.33
N GLN A 267 20.08 2.09 7.15
CA GLN A 267 21.11 1.61 6.21
C GLN A 267 22.09 2.70 5.79
N ARG A 268 21.64 3.96 5.77
CA ARG A 268 22.46 5.10 5.35
C ARG A 268 23.19 5.78 6.51
N GLY A 269 22.64 5.67 7.73
CA GLY A 269 23.12 6.34 8.94
C GLY A 269 23.87 5.46 9.93
N MET A 270 24.18 4.19 9.58
CA MET A 270 24.77 3.20 10.51
C MET A 270 25.98 3.70 11.32
N ASN A 271 26.79 4.58 10.74
CA ASN A 271 28.00 5.10 11.41
C ASN A 271 27.74 6.42 12.17
N LEU A 272 26.53 6.97 12.12
CA LEU A 272 26.19 8.26 12.68
C LEU A 272 25.08 8.19 13.72
N LEU A 273 24.29 7.13 13.72
CA LEU A 273 23.14 6.94 14.61
C LEU A 273 23.41 5.83 15.61
N ASP A 274 23.03 6.07 16.84
CA ASP A 274 22.87 4.99 17.83
C ASP A 274 21.48 4.36 17.71
N ILE A 275 21.35 3.50 16.69
CA ILE A 275 20.10 2.76 16.43
C ILE A 275 19.73 1.88 17.62
N THR A 276 20.73 1.34 18.34
CA THR A 276 20.51 0.40 19.44
C THR A 276 19.82 1.06 20.63
N SER A 277 20.11 2.33 20.91
CA SER A 277 19.42 3.12 21.94
C SER A 277 18.01 3.53 21.54
N PHE A 278 17.75 3.74 20.26
CA PHE A 278 16.43 4.14 19.76
C PHE A 278 15.39 3.02 19.81
N ILE A 279 15.79 1.78 19.49
CA ILE A 279 14.90 0.63 19.35
C ILE A 279 14.07 0.36 20.62
N PRO A 280 14.65 0.27 21.85
CA PRO A 280 13.83 0.04 23.05
C PRO A 280 12.86 1.18 23.36
N ILE A 281 13.20 2.42 23.01
CA ILE A 281 12.30 3.57 23.18
C ILE A 281 11.11 3.44 22.24
N LEU A 282 11.36 3.11 20.97
CA LEU A 282 10.32 2.89 19.97
C LEU A 282 9.38 1.74 20.39
N TYR A 283 9.95 0.63 20.87
CA TYR A 283 9.18 -0.52 21.34
C TYR A 283 8.27 -0.15 22.53
N SER A 284 8.82 0.56 23.55
CA SER A 284 8.07 0.93 24.74
C SER A 284 6.90 1.85 24.43
N GLN A 285 7.06 2.77 23.47
CA GLN A 285 5.97 3.61 22.98
C GLN A 285 4.91 2.78 22.26
N ALA A 286 5.33 1.90 21.34
CA ALA A 286 4.44 1.08 20.53
C ALA A 286 3.55 0.17 21.40
N ILE A 287 4.11 -0.48 22.42
CA ILE A 287 3.36 -1.27 23.39
C ILE A 287 2.32 -0.41 24.13
N GLY A 288 2.70 0.78 24.57
CA GLY A 288 1.78 1.71 25.25
C GLY A 288 0.61 2.14 24.35
N GLN A 289 0.82 2.21 23.05
CA GLN A 289 -0.18 2.60 22.04
C GLN A 289 -0.92 1.41 21.42
N ARG A 290 -0.57 0.18 21.77
CA ARG A 290 -1.07 -1.07 21.15
C ARG A 290 -0.80 -1.15 19.63
N ASP A 291 0.32 -0.56 19.20
CA ASP A 291 0.76 -0.59 17.80
C ASP A 291 1.62 -1.85 17.57
N ASN A 292 0.97 -2.96 17.28
CA ASN A 292 1.61 -4.26 17.05
C ASN A 292 2.57 -4.24 15.86
N LEU A 293 2.28 -3.43 14.82
CA LEU A 293 3.14 -3.31 13.66
C LEU A 293 4.49 -2.69 14.03
N THR A 294 4.48 -1.59 14.78
CA THR A 294 5.72 -0.97 15.27
C THR A 294 6.45 -1.87 16.26
N CYS A 295 5.75 -2.67 17.07
CA CYS A 295 6.36 -3.70 17.93
C CYS A 295 7.09 -4.76 17.10
N ALA A 296 6.47 -5.26 16.02
CA ALA A 296 7.09 -6.22 15.10
C ALA A 296 8.35 -5.63 14.43
N TYR A 297 8.28 -4.38 13.94
CA TYR A 297 9.44 -3.68 13.40
C TYR A 297 10.55 -3.47 14.44
N SER A 298 10.20 -3.17 15.69
CA SER A 298 11.18 -3.03 16.77
C SER A 298 11.93 -4.33 17.03
N CYS A 299 11.22 -5.47 17.02
CA CYS A 299 11.84 -6.81 17.10
C CYS A 299 12.76 -7.07 15.90
N TYR A 300 12.31 -6.74 14.69
CA TYR A 300 13.10 -6.85 13.46
C TYR A 300 14.39 -6.03 13.53
N PHE A 301 14.30 -4.76 13.90
CA PHE A 301 15.44 -3.87 14.01
C PHE A 301 16.41 -4.33 15.12
N ALA A 302 15.88 -4.75 16.27
CA ALA A 302 16.71 -5.27 17.37
C ALA A 302 17.48 -6.54 16.97
N ALA A 303 16.84 -7.45 16.24
CA ALA A 303 17.50 -8.64 15.73
C ALA A 303 18.56 -8.32 14.67
N LYS A 304 18.28 -7.35 13.78
CA LYS A 304 19.16 -6.99 12.66
C LYS A 304 20.35 -6.14 13.07
N TYR A 305 20.13 -5.16 13.93
CA TYR A 305 21.15 -4.19 14.37
C TYR A 305 21.73 -4.52 15.75
N ASN A 306 21.52 -5.74 16.22
CA ASN A 306 22.01 -6.23 17.51
C ASN A 306 21.55 -5.38 18.72
N GLY A 307 20.37 -4.75 18.62
CA GLY A 307 19.75 -3.99 19.71
C GLY A 307 19.24 -4.88 20.84
N THR A 308 18.76 -4.23 21.90
CA THR A 308 18.10 -4.89 23.04
C THR A 308 16.64 -4.48 23.09
N LEU A 309 15.81 -5.32 23.70
CA LEU A 309 14.41 -5.03 24.01
C LEU A 309 14.11 -5.30 25.48
N PRO A 310 13.05 -4.71 26.05
CA PRO A 310 12.68 -4.95 27.45
C PRO A 310 12.43 -6.42 27.75
N SER A 311 12.69 -6.83 28.98
CA SER A 311 12.44 -8.22 29.45
C SER A 311 10.96 -8.63 29.38
N THR A 312 10.03 -7.67 29.29
CA THR A 312 8.59 -7.91 29.13
C THR A 312 8.22 -8.39 27.74
N LEU A 313 9.12 -8.32 26.74
CA LEU A 313 8.83 -8.67 25.34
C LEU A 313 8.12 -10.02 25.19
N CYS A 314 8.57 -11.04 25.91
CA CYS A 314 7.98 -12.37 25.81
C CYS A 314 6.51 -12.37 26.24
N ASP A 315 6.23 -11.79 27.41
CA ASP A 315 4.87 -11.68 27.95
C ASP A 315 3.97 -10.78 27.08
N ASP A 316 4.55 -9.72 26.51
CA ASP A 316 3.82 -8.81 25.63
C ASP A 316 3.43 -9.52 24.32
N ALA A 317 4.34 -10.30 23.74
CA ALA A 317 4.07 -11.07 22.53
C ALA A 317 3.07 -12.22 22.77
N LEU A 318 3.15 -12.93 23.91
CA LEU A 318 2.21 -13.97 24.27
C LEU A 318 0.77 -13.44 24.50
N ARG A 319 0.65 -12.21 25.01
CA ARG A 319 -0.64 -11.55 25.20
C ARG A 319 -1.23 -10.92 23.95
N SER A 320 -0.43 -10.76 22.91
CA SER A 320 -0.87 -10.16 21.65
C SER A 320 -1.61 -11.19 20.79
N ASP A 321 -2.65 -10.73 20.08
CA ASP A 321 -3.33 -11.51 19.03
C ASP A 321 -2.71 -11.28 17.65
N ASP A 322 -1.64 -10.47 17.54
CA ASP A 322 -1.04 -10.14 16.27
C ASP A 322 0.03 -11.16 15.85
N CYS A 323 -0.26 -11.82 14.76
CA CYS A 323 0.58 -12.87 14.16
C CYS A 323 2.00 -12.38 13.82
N LEU A 324 2.14 -11.17 13.28
CA LEU A 324 3.43 -10.62 12.87
C LEU A 324 4.27 -10.24 14.09
N PHE A 325 3.66 -9.66 15.11
CA PHE A 325 4.39 -9.33 16.33
C PHE A 325 4.93 -10.60 17.01
N LYS A 326 4.10 -11.66 17.17
CA LYS A 326 4.54 -12.96 17.68
C LYS A 326 5.70 -13.54 16.86
N LEU A 327 5.58 -13.52 15.53
CA LEU A 327 6.58 -14.04 14.62
C LEU A 327 7.92 -13.30 14.75
N PHE A 328 7.91 -11.96 14.76
CA PHE A 328 9.15 -11.18 14.87
C PHE A 328 9.75 -11.23 16.26
N ALA A 329 8.96 -11.38 17.33
CA ALA A 329 9.46 -11.66 18.68
C ALA A 329 10.16 -13.03 18.73
N TYR A 330 9.54 -14.07 18.17
CA TYR A 330 10.15 -15.40 18.05
C TYR A 330 11.48 -15.36 17.29
N TRP A 331 11.50 -14.67 16.15
CA TRP A 331 12.71 -14.50 15.35
C TRP A 331 13.80 -13.73 16.10
N PHE A 332 13.45 -12.70 16.87
CA PHE A 332 14.36 -11.95 17.73
C PHE A 332 15.01 -12.86 18.79
N PHE A 333 14.21 -13.62 19.55
CA PHE A 333 14.74 -14.56 20.56
C PHE A 333 15.65 -15.61 19.93
N LYS A 334 15.29 -16.14 18.78
CA LYS A 334 16.11 -17.09 18.02
C LYS A 334 17.45 -16.48 17.61
N LYS A 335 17.47 -15.24 17.13
CA LYS A 335 18.70 -14.52 16.77
C LYS A 335 19.57 -14.18 17.98
N LYS A 336 18.97 -13.96 19.14
CA LYS A 336 19.69 -13.70 20.41
C LYS A 336 20.10 -14.98 21.14
N ASN A 337 19.77 -16.17 20.64
CA ASN A 337 19.98 -17.46 21.29
C ASN A 337 19.32 -17.53 22.69
N ASP A 338 18.19 -16.87 22.86
CA ASP A 338 17.38 -16.92 24.08
C ASP A 338 16.44 -18.14 24.05
N ALA A 339 16.92 -19.23 24.66
CA ALA A 339 16.16 -20.48 24.67
C ALA A 339 14.82 -20.39 25.42
N GLY A 340 14.71 -19.50 26.41
CA GLY A 340 13.47 -19.29 27.18
C GLY A 340 12.38 -18.65 26.32
N GLY A 341 12.69 -17.53 25.68
CA GLY A 341 11.75 -16.85 24.79
C GLY A 341 11.38 -17.67 23.56
N VAL A 342 12.35 -18.38 22.97
CA VAL A 342 12.09 -19.30 21.85
C VAL A 342 11.11 -20.40 22.27
N LYS A 343 11.33 -21.04 23.44
CA LYS A 343 10.46 -22.11 23.93
C LYS A 343 9.04 -21.61 24.21
N ALA A 344 8.91 -20.48 24.90
CA ALA A 344 7.61 -19.93 25.25
C ALA A 344 6.74 -19.65 24.03
N LEU A 345 7.31 -19.01 23.00
CA LEU A 345 6.59 -18.72 21.75
C LEU A 345 6.40 -19.97 20.86
N TYR A 346 7.29 -20.96 20.95
CA TYR A 346 7.09 -22.25 20.30
C TYR A 346 5.89 -23.00 20.90
N ASP A 347 5.79 -23.04 22.23
CA ASP A 347 4.68 -23.67 22.96
C ASP A 347 3.35 -22.97 22.65
N ASP A 348 3.35 -21.62 22.53
CA ASP A 348 2.20 -20.83 22.09
C ASP A 348 1.78 -21.17 20.65
N ALA A 349 2.73 -21.24 19.71
CA ALA A 349 2.46 -21.67 18.35
C ALA A 349 1.88 -23.08 18.27
N LEU A 350 2.36 -24.00 19.12
CA LEU A 350 1.84 -25.36 19.22
C LEU A 350 0.40 -25.38 19.71
N ALA A 351 0.06 -24.57 20.72
CA ALA A 351 -1.30 -24.43 21.23
C ALA A 351 -2.25 -23.86 20.14
N LEU A 352 -1.82 -22.81 19.42
CA LEU A 352 -2.58 -22.22 18.31
C LEU A 352 -2.81 -23.23 17.17
N SER A 353 -1.85 -24.11 16.89
CA SER A 353 -1.97 -25.13 15.83
C SER A 353 -3.03 -26.17 16.09
N GLN A 354 -3.43 -26.35 17.33
CA GLN A 354 -4.46 -27.31 17.76
C GLN A 354 -5.89 -26.75 17.61
N ASN A 355 -6.02 -25.45 17.43
CA ASN A 355 -7.30 -24.78 17.25
C ASN A 355 -7.52 -24.40 15.77
N ALA A 356 -8.54 -24.99 15.14
CA ALA A 356 -8.85 -24.73 13.72
C ALA A 356 -9.37 -23.29 13.50
N GLU A 357 -9.93 -22.64 14.54
CA GLU A 357 -10.43 -21.25 14.43
C GLU A 357 -9.29 -20.22 14.35
N ASP A 358 -8.13 -20.56 14.92
CA ASP A 358 -6.95 -19.68 14.90
C ASP A 358 -6.15 -19.75 13.59
N PHE A 359 -6.53 -20.63 12.64
CA PHE A 359 -5.79 -20.88 11.42
C PHE A 359 -5.56 -19.62 10.60
N ASP A 360 -6.61 -18.86 10.32
CA ASP A 360 -6.51 -17.71 9.40
C ASP A 360 -5.74 -16.53 10.03
N SER A 361 -5.84 -16.36 11.33
CA SER A 361 -5.19 -15.27 12.06
C SER A 361 -3.72 -15.52 12.35
N ASN A 362 -3.34 -16.79 12.59
CA ASN A 362 -2.01 -17.14 13.09
C ASN A 362 -1.17 -18.02 12.16
N TRP A 363 -1.66 -18.33 10.95
CA TRP A 363 -1.03 -19.31 10.06
C TRP A 363 0.46 -19.03 9.81
N LEU A 364 0.86 -17.78 9.62
CA LEU A 364 2.25 -17.42 9.30
C LEU A 364 3.18 -17.65 10.49
N PHE A 365 2.75 -17.26 11.69
CA PHE A 365 3.53 -17.51 12.91
C PHE A 365 3.69 -19.00 13.17
N VAL A 366 2.59 -19.77 13.10
CA VAL A 366 2.59 -21.23 13.28
C VAL A 366 3.47 -21.90 12.21
N TYR A 367 3.34 -21.48 10.94
CA TYR A 367 4.13 -21.98 9.83
C TYR A 367 5.64 -21.79 10.05
N GLU A 368 6.06 -20.61 10.50
CA GLU A 368 7.48 -20.28 10.68
C GLU A 368 8.07 -20.84 12.00
N ALA A 369 7.26 -20.92 13.05
CA ALA A 369 7.74 -21.36 14.36
C ALA A 369 7.85 -22.89 14.47
N LEU A 370 6.90 -23.67 13.94
CA LEU A 370 6.82 -25.11 14.12
C LEU A 370 7.48 -25.90 12.98
N ASN A 371 7.86 -27.15 13.24
CA ASN A 371 8.32 -28.11 12.24
C ASN A 371 7.13 -28.87 11.65
N VAL A 372 7.30 -29.44 10.45
CA VAL A 372 6.28 -30.28 9.77
C VAL A 372 5.74 -31.41 10.64
N ASN A 373 6.63 -32.00 11.47
CA ASN A 373 6.27 -33.13 12.33
C ASN A 373 5.39 -32.75 13.53
N ASP A 374 5.35 -31.46 13.86
CA ASP A 374 4.58 -30.91 14.98
C ASP A 374 3.20 -30.41 14.53
N LEU A 375 2.90 -30.53 13.22
CA LEU A 375 1.68 -30.02 12.61
C LEU A 375 0.74 -31.14 12.17
N ASP A 376 -0.55 -30.93 12.35
CA ASP A 376 -1.63 -31.83 11.91
C ASP A 376 -2.62 -31.12 10.95
N GLY A 377 -3.40 -31.90 10.19
CA GLY A 377 -4.51 -31.42 9.39
C GLY A 377 -4.15 -30.31 8.41
N LYS A 378 -4.88 -29.18 8.47
CA LYS A 378 -4.68 -28.00 7.60
C LYS A 378 -3.28 -27.40 7.74
N TRP A 379 -2.74 -27.36 8.95
CA TRP A 379 -1.42 -26.81 9.23
C TRP A 379 -0.30 -27.58 8.54
N LYS A 380 -0.41 -28.91 8.52
CA LYS A 380 0.55 -29.79 7.83
C LYS A 380 0.55 -29.58 6.32
N ALA A 381 -0.61 -29.29 5.75
CA ALA A 381 -0.75 -29.05 4.31
C ALA A 381 -0.13 -27.72 3.84
N LEU A 382 0.19 -26.78 4.76
CA LEU A 382 0.89 -25.54 4.44
C LEU A 382 2.38 -25.74 4.23
N LYS A 383 3.02 -26.72 4.85
CA LYS A 383 4.46 -27.02 4.77
C LYS A 383 4.75 -28.21 3.85
#